data_a9c42bbd4e65fc7831db655c12d80f4b
#
_entry.id   a9c42bbd4e65fc7831db655c12d80f4b
#
_cell.length_a   1.000
_cell.length_b   1.000
_cell.length_c   1.000
_cell.angle_alpha   90.00
_cell.angle_beta   90.00
_cell.angle_gamma   90.00
#
_symmetry.space_group_name_H-M   'P 1'
#
loop_
_entity.id
_entity.type
_entity.pdbx_description
1 polymer ?
#
loop_
_entity_poly.entity_id
_entity_poly.type
_entity_poly.pdbx_seq_one_letter_code
_entity_poly.pdbx_strand_id
1 'polypeptide(L)'
;MRTICCVFLFFFLCAGGYARKNTPAGQIFRTKPCLQSLTGNGITVSWLTHVPVYSWVEYGTDTLELEKARTMLDGQAVCNNHIHKIRLENLEAGKTYYYRVCSREILEYAAYSKTFGNTAVSPFYSFRVPGERETGFTALVFNDIHQEFQTMAALCEQIKGIDYDFVIFNGDMLDAPGDEDEVVKAFSFYHSLVGATEKPVFYLRGNHEIRNAYSLHLRRLLYYMGEKTYGAFNWGDTRFVLLDCGEDKTDDHWVYYGLNDFSGFRDEQTEFLRRELHSKAFRQAGKKVLVHHIPLWGNETDYTPCRELWGDLLKKNPVDVSLNAHTHVYAYHPAGSLG
;
A
#
# COMPACT_ATOMS: atom_id res chain seq x y z
N MET A 1 -4.48 -77.07 13.71
CA MET A 1 -3.95 -75.77 13.23
C MET A 1 -4.82 -75.25 12.07
N ARG A 2 -5.65 -74.25 12.31
CA ARG A 2 -6.48 -73.63 11.23
C ARG A 2 -5.82 -72.32 10.85
N THR A 3 -5.34 -72.25 9.61
CA THR A 3 -4.72 -71.09 9.02
C THR A 3 -5.83 -70.14 8.56
N ILE A 4 -5.91 -68.96 9.16
CA ILE A 4 -6.85 -67.89 8.75
C ILE A 4 -6.10 -67.06 7.72
N CYS A 5 -6.56 -67.11 6.45
CA CYS A 5 -6.09 -66.23 5.37
C CYS A 5 -6.92 -64.93 5.44
N CYS A 6 -6.32 -63.80 5.88
CA CYS A 6 -6.90 -62.48 5.74
C CYS A 6 -6.65 -61.96 4.34
N VAL A 7 -7.71 -61.85 3.52
CA VAL A 7 -7.66 -61.15 2.23
C VAL A 7 -7.97 -59.66 2.51
N PHE A 8 -6.95 -58.81 2.33
CA PHE A 8 -7.16 -57.34 2.32
C PHE A 8 -7.64 -56.93 0.91
N LEU A 9 -8.92 -56.59 0.84
CA LEU A 9 -9.48 -55.89 -0.34
C LEU A 9 -9.09 -54.41 -0.28
N PHE A 10 -8.15 -53.99 -1.10
CA PHE A 10 -7.89 -52.57 -1.36
C PHE A 10 -9.01 -52.02 -2.28
N PHE A 11 -9.95 -51.27 -1.73
CA PHE A 11 -10.83 -50.44 -2.50
C PHE A 11 -10.05 -49.22 -2.99
N PHE A 12 -9.65 -49.19 -4.24
CA PHE A 12 -9.27 -47.95 -4.94
C PHE A 12 -10.55 -47.14 -5.19
N LEU A 13 -10.85 -46.20 -4.31
CA LEU A 13 -11.77 -45.14 -4.60
C LEU A 13 -11.09 -44.22 -5.64
N CYS A 14 -11.35 -44.44 -6.92
CA CYS A 14 -11.12 -43.42 -7.94
C CYS A 14 -12.06 -42.23 -7.62
N ALA A 15 -11.58 -41.28 -6.81
CA ALA A 15 -12.18 -39.97 -6.75
C ALA A 15 -11.99 -39.35 -8.14
N GLY A 16 -13.02 -39.42 -8.97
CA GLY A 16 -13.09 -38.68 -10.22
C GLY A 16 -13.00 -37.20 -9.90
N GLY A 17 -11.77 -36.66 -9.90
CA GLY A 17 -11.55 -35.23 -9.81
C GLY A 17 -12.19 -34.59 -11.05
N TYR A 18 -13.27 -33.85 -10.85
CA TYR A 18 -13.75 -32.93 -11.86
C TYR A 18 -12.59 -31.98 -12.19
N ALA A 19 -11.98 -32.15 -13.35
CA ALA A 19 -10.95 -31.23 -13.82
C ALA A 19 -11.57 -29.82 -13.85
N ARG A 20 -11.06 -28.92 -13.00
CA ARG A 20 -11.52 -27.54 -12.95
C ARG A 20 -11.33 -26.93 -14.35
N LYS A 21 -12.40 -26.37 -14.89
CA LYS A 21 -12.37 -25.73 -16.22
C LYS A 21 -11.46 -24.52 -16.16
N ASN A 22 -10.58 -24.36 -17.13
CA ASN A 22 -9.70 -23.20 -17.25
C ASN A 22 -10.51 -21.90 -17.28
N THR A 23 -10.10 -20.93 -16.47
CA THR A 23 -10.65 -19.57 -16.52
C THR A 23 -10.15 -18.88 -17.79
N PRO A 24 -11.02 -18.24 -18.59
CA PRO A 24 -10.59 -17.43 -19.72
C PRO A 24 -9.55 -16.38 -19.28
N ALA A 25 -8.49 -16.18 -20.05
CA ALA A 25 -7.40 -15.28 -19.69
C ALA A 25 -7.91 -13.86 -19.33
N GLY A 26 -8.87 -13.34 -20.07
CA GLY A 26 -9.49 -12.01 -19.80
C GLY A 26 -10.31 -11.94 -18.52
N GLN A 27 -10.55 -13.04 -17.82
CA GLN A 27 -11.30 -13.11 -16.57
C GLN A 27 -10.42 -13.45 -15.36
N ILE A 28 -9.12 -13.58 -15.53
CA ILE A 28 -8.18 -13.91 -14.45
C ILE A 28 -7.96 -12.69 -13.54
N PHE A 29 -7.70 -11.51 -14.12
CA PHE A 29 -7.51 -10.29 -13.35
C PHE A 29 -8.82 -9.80 -12.75
N ARG A 30 -8.81 -9.51 -11.43
CA ARG A 30 -9.89 -8.85 -10.70
C ARG A 30 -9.72 -7.34 -10.68
N THR A 31 -8.48 -6.86 -10.61
CA THR A 31 -8.16 -5.43 -10.64
C THR A 31 -7.08 -5.14 -11.69
N LYS A 32 -6.98 -3.87 -12.10
CA LYS A 32 -5.80 -3.37 -12.80
C LYS A 32 -4.61 -3.36 -11.82
N PRO A 33 -3.36 -3.39 -12.31
CA PRO A 33 -2.21 -3.18 -11.44
C PRO A 33 -2.17 -1.75 -10.88
N CYS A 34 -1.61 -1.61 -9.69
CA CYS A 34 -1.40 -0.35 -9.00
C CYS A 34 0.07 -0.26 -8.55
N LEU A 35 0.68 0.89 -8.80
CA LEU A 35 2.02 1.22 -8.35
C LEU A 35 1.97 1.78 -6.93
N GLN A 36 2.65 1.15 -5.99
CA GLN A 36 2.60 1.53 -4.58
C GLN A 36 4.01 1.78 -4.05
N SER A 37 4.16 2.84 -3.27
CA SER A 37 5.34 3.13 -2.46
C SER A 37 6.65 3.04 -3.23
N LEU A 38 6.86 4.00 -4.14
CA LEU A 38 8.16 4.22 -4.77
C LEU A 38 9.13 4.77 -3.72
N THR A 39 9.92 3.89 -3.11
CA THR A 39 10.83 4.21 -2.00
C THR A 39 12.22 3.65 -2.25
N GLY A 40 13.24 4.41 -1.92
CA GLY A 40 14.61 4.04 -2.24
C GLY A 40 14.78 3.88 -3.76
N ASN A 41 15.21 2.70 -4.18
CA ASN A 41 15.36 2.33 -5.58
C ASN A 41 14.37 1.24 -6.00
N GLY A 42 13.17 1.22 -5.44
CA GLY A 42 12.18 0.20 -5.77
C GLY A 42 10.74 0.67 -5.67
N ILE A 43 9.86 -0.04 -6.37
CA ILE A 43 8.41 0.19 -6.38
C ILE A 43 7.67 -1.14 -6.25
N THR A 44 6.53 -1.13 -5.57
CA THR A 44 5.68 -2.32 -5.47
C THR A 44 4.54 -2.25 -6.48
N VAL A 45 4.43 -3.28 -7.31
CA VAL A 45 3.29 -3.49 -8.21
C VAL A 45 2.33 -4.44 -7.55
N SER A 46 1.06 -4.03 -7.36
CA SER A 46 0.04 -4.88 -6.76
C SER A 46 -1.20 -5.00 -7.63
N TRP A 47 -1.82 -6.18 -7.60
CA TRP A 47 -3.09 -6.48 -8.28
C TRP A 47 -3.76 -7.69 -7.66
N LEU A 48 -5.02 -7.90 -7.99
CA LEU A 48 -5.80 -9.05 -7.55
C LEU A 48 -6.24 -9.90 -8.74
N THR A 49 -6.47 -11.18 -8.44
CA THR A 49 -7.02 -12.15 -9.40
C THR A 49 -8.26 -12.84 -8.85
N HIS A 50 -9.14 -13.29 -9.73
CA HIS A 50 -10.34 -14.06 -9.37
C HIS A 50 -10.03 -15.52 -9.03
N VAL A 51 -8.89 -16.02 -9.45
CA VAL A 51 -8.46 -17.42 -9.27
C VAL A 51 -7.06 -17.47 -8.70
N PRO A 52 -6.69 -18.55 -7.99
CA PRO A 52 -5.31 -18.74 -7.55
C PRO A 52 -4.35 -18.82 -8.75
N VAL A 53 -3.26 -18.08 -8.68
CA VAL A 53 -2.29 -17.98 -9.77
C VAL A 53 -0.85 -18.05 -9.30
N TYR A 54 0.06 -18.29 -10.25
CA TYR A 54 1.47 -17.91 -10.17
C TYR A 54 1.66 -16.62 -10.95
N SER A 55 2.19 -15.58 -10.28
CA SER A 55 2.30 -14.24 -10.82
C SER A 55 3.72 -13.73 -10.90
N TRP A 56 3.98 -12.84 -11.89
CA TRP A 56 5.24 -12.12 -12.05
C TRP A 56 5.00 -10.77 -12.74
N VAL A 57 5.99 -9.90 -12.65
CA VAL A 57 6.05 -8.64 -13.40
C VAL A 57 7.19 -8.77 -14.42
N GLU A 58 6.94 -8.37 -15.65
CA GLU A 58 7.96 -8.13 -16.67
C GLU A 58 8.17 -6.62 -16.78
N TYR A 59 9.42 -6.17 -16.70
CA TYR A 59 9.74 -4.74 -16.67
C TYR A 59 11.10 -4.45 -17.27
N GLY A 60 11.30 -3.23 -17.75
CA GLY A 60 12.55 -2.77 -18.37
C GLY A 60 12.47 -1.30 -18.76
N THR A 61 13.58 -0.74 -19.21
CA THR A 61 13.63 0.64 -19.73
C THR A 61 13.13 0.73 -21.19
N ASP A 62 12.89 -0.42 -21.81
CA ASP A 62 12.16 -0.55 -23.07
C ASP A 62 11.25 -1.79 -23.00
N THR A 63 10.50 -2.07 -24.06
CA THR A 63 9.57 -3.20 -24.13
C THR A 63 10.13 -4.44 -24.81
N LEU A 64 11.39 -4.42 -25.25
CA LEU A 64 12.05 -5.52 -25.99
C LEU A 64 12.93 -6.35 -25.07
N GLU A 65 13.64 -5.69 -24.14
CA GLU A 65 14.51 -6.35 -23.16
C GLU A 65 13.90 -6.21 -21.76
N LEU A 66 13.24 -7.29 -21.31
CA LEU A 66 12.49 -7.28 -20.06
C LEU A 66 13.13 -8.21 -19.03
N GLU A 67 13.28 -7.69 -17.84
CA GLU A 67 13.54 -8.48 -16.64
C GLU A 67 12.25 -9.07 -16.09
N LYS A 68 12.38 -10.11 -15.27
CA LYS A 68 11.26 -10.77 -14.61
C LYS A 68 11.40 -10.70 -13.10
N ALA A 69 10.48 -9.99 -12.45
CA ALA A 69 10.37 -9.95 -11.00
C ALA A 69 9.27 -10.88 -10.49
N ARG A 70 9.52 -11.51 -9.35
CA ARG A 70 8.56 -12.34 -8.60
C ARG A 70 8.92 -12.30 -7.12
N THR A 71 7.93 -12.47 -6.25
CA THR A 71 8.18 -12.57 -4.81
C THR A 71 8.66 -13.98 -4.46
N MET A 72 9.81 -14.06 -3.81
CA MET A 72 10.37 -15.31 -3.26
C MET A 72 10.32 -15.23 -1.73
N LEU A 73 9.91 -16.31 -1.09
CA LEU A 73 9.93 -16.46 0.37
C LEU A 73 10.59 -17.80 0.70
N ASP A 74 11.65 -17.77 1.45
CA ASP A 74 12.40 -18.96 1.88
C ASP A 74 12.73 -19.94 0.72
N GLY A 75 13.09 -19.38 -0.46
CA GLY A 75 13.41 -20.13 -1.65
C GLY A 75 12.21 -20.59 -2.48
N GLN A 76 10.99 -20.31 -2.08
CA GLN A 76 9.77 -20.65 -2.79
C GLN A 76 9.15 -19.42 -3.46
N ALA A 77 8.63 -19.58 -4.67
CA ALA A 77 7.84 -18.55 -5.31
C ALA A 77 6.48 -18.40 -4.59
N VAL A 78 6.16 -17.20 -4.19
CA VAL A 78 4.82 -16.88 -3.65
C VAL A 78 3.81 -17.04 -4.77
N CYS A 79 2.92 -18.01 -4.63
CA CYS A 79 1.91 -18.36 -5.64
C CYS A 79 0.70 -19.03 -4.98
N ASN A 80 -0.27 -19.47 -5.79
CA ASN A 80 -1.50 -20.10 -5.35
C ASN A 80 -2.33 -19.19 -4.42
N ASN A 81 -2.33 -17.94 -4.71
CA ASN A 81 -3.04 -16.87 -3.99
C ASN A 81 -3.75 -15.92 -4.97
N HIS A 82 -4.52 -14.97 -4.41
CA HIS A 82 -5.34 -14.01 -5.16
C HIS A 82 -4.82 -12.57 -5.06
N ILE A 83 -3.97 -12.28 -4.07
CA ILE A 83 -3.42 -10.96 -3.82
C ILE A 83 -1.94 -11.00 -4.19
N HIS A 84 -1.53 -10.12 -5.09
CA HIS A 84 -0.17 -10.08 -5.60
C HIS A 84 0.45 -8.73 -5.25
N LYS A 85 1.62 -8.78 -4.62
CA LYS A 85 2.49 -7.63 -4.36
C LYS A 85 3.91 -8.04 -4.74
N ILE A 86 4.42 -7.46 -5.81
CA ILE A 86 5.75 -7.77 -6.32
C ILE A 86 6.56 -6.49 -6.32
N ARG A 87 7.65 -6.49 -5.58
CA ARG A 87 8.55 -5.34 -5.54
C ARG A 87 9.57 -5.45 -6.65
N LEU A 88 9.68 -4.38 -7.44
CA LEU A 88 10.76 -4.14 -8.36
C LEU A 88 11.85 -3.39 -7.60
N GLU A 89 13.08 -3.85 -7.67
CA GLU A 89 14.22 -3.29 -6.96
C GLU A 89 15.32 -2.90 -7.92
N ASN A 90 16.32 -2.17 -7.41
CA ASN A 90 17.48 -1.71 -8.17
C ASN A 90 17.13 -0.83 -9.38
N LEU A 91 16.05 -0.05 -9.26
CA LEU A 91 15.65 0.89 -10.28
C LEU A 91 16.61 2.09 -10.30
N GLU A 92 16.96 2.54 -11.49
CA GLU A 92 17.86 3.67 -11.70
C GLU A 92 17.10 5.00 -11.62
N ALA A 93 17.65 5.95 -10.85
CA ALA A 93 17.10 7.30 -10.74
C ALA A 93 17.06 8.01 -12.10
N GLY A 94 16.00 8.76 -12.34
CA GLY A 94 15.77 9.53 -13.57
C GLY A 94 15.30 8.70 -14.77
N LYS A 95 15.15 7.37 -14.63
CA LYS A 95 14.71 6.49 -15.71
C LYS A 95 13.20 6.31 -15.75
N THR A 96 12.68 6.08 -16.94
CA THR A 96 11.32 5.59 -17.17
C THR A 96 11.38 4.08 -17.38
N TYR A 97 10.50 3.36 -16.71
CA TYR A 97 10.35 1.90 -16.83
C TYR A 97 9.00 1.59 -17.44
N TYR A 98 8.98 0.60 -18.33
CA TYR A 98 7.78 -0.06 -18.83
C TYR A 98 7.59 -1.34 -18.08
N TYR A 99 6.34 -1.68 -17.75
CA TYR A 99 6.04 -2.93 -17.07
C TYR A 99 4.70 -3.50 -17.50
N ARG A 100 4.55 -4.83 -17.33
CA ARG A 100 3.25 -5.52 -17.40
C ARG A 100 3.19 -6.61 -16.36
N VAL A 101 1.98 -6.93 -15.92
CA VAL A 101 1.74 -8.01 -14.97
C VAL A 101 1.26 -9.26 -15.69
N CYS A 102 1.75 -10.40 -15.23
CA CYS A 102 1.42 -11.71 -15.77
C CYS A 102 0.91 -12.61 -14.64
N SER A 103 -0.16 -13.36 -14.90
CA SER A 103 -0.75 -14.28 -13.93
C SER A 103 -1.17 -15.58 -14.60
N ARG A 104 -0.56 -16.69 -14.21
CA ARG A 104 -0.88 -18.02 -14.73
C ARG A 104 -1.75 -18.76 -13.72
N GLU A 105 -2.95 -19.16 -14.14
CA GLU A 105 -3.88 -19.91 -13.30
C GLU A 105 -3.27 -21.20 -12.78
N ILE A 106 -3.52 -21.50 -11.50
CA ILE A 106 -3.18 -22.79 -10.88
C ILE A 106 -4.49 -23.55 -10.69
N LEU A 107 -4.64 -24.63 -11.46
CA LEU A 107 -5.80 -25.53 -11.40
C LEU A 107 -5.66 -26.55 -10.27
N GLU A 108 -4.45 -27.03 -10.06
CA GLU A 108 -4.08 -27.96 -9.00
C GLU A 108 -2.73 -27.59 -8.41
N TYR A 109 -2.62 -27.67 -7.09
CA TYR A 109 -1.38 -27.49 -6.35
C TYR A 109 -1.23 -28.58 -5.29
N ALA A 110 -0.80 -29.76 -5.70
CA ALA A 110 -0.58 -30.91 -4.82
C ALA A 110 0.93 -31.11 -4.51
N ALA A 111 1.25 -31.98 -3.60
CA ALA A 111 2.63 -32.22 -3.15
C ALA A 111 3.58 -32.55 -4.33
N TYR A 112 3.14 -33.42 -5.23
CA TYR A 112 3.95 -33.93 -6.35
C TYR A 112 3.38 -33.58 -7.74
N SER A 113 2.27 -32.84 -7.81
CA SER A 113 1.60 -32.45 -9.03
C SER A 113 1.18 -30.99 -8.97
N LYS A 114 1.42 -30.26 -10.08
CA LYS A 114 0.90 -28.92 -10.31
C LYS A 114 0.37 -28.83 -11.73
N THR A 115 -0.88 -28.42 -11.82
CA THR A 115 -1.52 -28.21 -13.13
C THR A 115 -1.84 -26.74 -13.30
N PHE A 116 -1.45 -26.19 -14.45
CA PHE A 116 -1.65 -24.78 -14.77
C PHE A 116 -2.73 -24.63 -15.86
N GLY A 117 -3.49 -23.57 -15.71
CA GLY A 117 -4.45 -23.09 -16.69
C GLY A 117 -3.89 -21.99 -17.59
N ASN A 118 -4.78 -21.11 -18.02
CA ASN A 118 -4.44 -19.98 -18.89
C ASN A 118 -3.55 -18.95 -18.19
N THR A 119 -2.83 -18.17 -19.00
CA THR A 119 -2.05 -17.03 -18.54
C THR A 119 -2.71 -15.74 -19.00
N ALA A 120 -2.99 -14.84 -18.07
CA ALA A 120 -3.38 -13.48 -18.37
C ALA A 120 -2.14 -12.58 -18.37
N VAL A 121 -2.09 -11.65 -19.31
CA VAL A 121 -1.04 -10.64 -19.44
C VAL A 121 -1.71 -9.30 -19.61
N SER A 122 -1.31 -8.29 -18.82
CA SER A 122 -1.84 -6.94 -18.95
C SER A 122 -1.22 -6.21 -20.16
N PRO A 123 -1.81 -5.09 -20.59
CA PRO A 123 -1.09 -4.13 -21.41
C PRO A 123 0.20 -3.67 -20.72
N PHE A 124 1.09 -3.04 -21.48
CA PHE A 124 2.20 -2.29 -20.91
C PHE A 124 1.72 -0.99 -20.30
N TYR A 125 2.30 -0.66 -19.15
CA TYR A 125 2.20 0.62 -18.46
C TYR A 125 3.61 1.16 -18.27
N SER A 126 3.73 2.43 -17.89
CA SER A 126 5.03 3.04 -17.61
C SER A 126 5.00 3.85 -16.32
N PHE A 127 6.13 4.00 -15.69
CA PHE A 127 6.34 4.93 -14.58
C PHE A 127 7.76 5.50 -14.63
N ARG A 128 7.94 6.65 -14.01
CA ARG A 128 9.24 7.31 -13.91
C ARG A 128 9.78 7.24 -12.49
N VAL A 129 11.05 6.93 -12.34
CA VAL A 129 11.78 7.07 -11.09
C VAL A 129 12.36 8.50 -11.04
N PRO A 130 12.12 9.30 -9.98
CA PRO A 130 12.65 10.64 -9.90
C PRO A 130 14.18 10.66 -9.89
N GLY A 131 14.78 11.71 -10.43
CA GLY A 131 16.21 11.94 -10.30
C GLY A 131 16.59 12.26 -8.86
N GLU A 132 17.76 11.83 -8.38
CA GLU A 132 18.18 12.01 -6.97
C GLU A 132 18.18 13.46 -6.48
N ARG A 133 18.40 14.42 -7.36
CA ARG A 133 18.44 15.86 -7.06
C ARG A 133 17.33 16.65 -7.74
N GLU A 134 16.28 15.97 -8.15
CA GLU A 134 15.12 16.60 -8.75
C GLU A 134 14.39 17.43 -7.70
N THR A 135 14.15 18.71 -7.99
CA THR A 135 13.52 19.65 -7.06
C THR A 135 12.08 20.01 -7.46
N GLY A 136 11.70 19.75 -8.71
CA GLY A 136 10.36 20.07 -9.23
C GLY A 136 9.51 18.81 -9.37
N PHE A 137 8.39 18.76 -8.66
CA PHE A 137 7.38 17.71 -8.79
C PHE A 137 6.02 18.25 -8.34
N THR A 138 4.97 17.57 -8.73
CA THR A 138 3.61 17.80 -8.24
C THR A 138 3.11 16.53 -7.54
N ALA A 139 2.68 16.66 -6.29
CA ALA A 139 2.03 15.59 -5.55
C ALA A 139 0.57 15.93 -5.29
N LEU A 140 -0.33 14.98 -5.51
CA LEU A 140 -1.72 15.09 -5.08
C LEU A 140 -1.87 14.46 -3.70
N VAL A 141 -2.58 15.13 -2.81
CA VAL A 141 -2.88 14.58 -1.47
C VAL A 141 -4.40 14.58 -1.30
N PHE A 142 -4.95 13.38 -1.07
CA PHE A 142 -6.37 13.18 -0.76
C PHE A 142 -6.50 12.61 0.64
N ASN A 143 -7.52 13.06 1.36
CA ASN A 143 -7.83 12.60 2.71
C ASN A 143 -9.32 12.77 2.99
N ASP A 144 -9.82 12.10 4.05
CA ASP A 144 -11.19 12.24 4.54
C ASP A 144 -12.26 12.01 3.45
N ILE A 145 -12.05 11.02 2.60
CA ILE A 145 -13.00 10.66 1.52
C ILE A 145 -14.13 9.78 2.05
N HIS A 146 -13.89 8.96 3.08
CA HIS A 146 -14.91 8.11 3.74
C HIS A 146 -15.79 7.32 2.76
N GLN A 147 -15.18 6.77 1.70
CA GLN A 147 -15.89 6.02 0.65
C GLN A 147 -16.94 6.84 -0.15
N GLU A 148 -16.91 8.17 -0.04
CA GLU A 148 -17.76 9.06 -0.84
C GLU A 148 -17.24 9.15 -2.29
N PHE A 149 -17.66 8.16 -3.11
CA PHE A 149 -17.17 8.03 -4.50
C PHE A 149 -17.45 9.25 -5.36
N GLN A 150 -18.57 9.93 -5.14
CA GLN A 150 -18.93 11.16 -5.89
C GLN A 150 -17.99 12.32 -5.53
N THR A 151 -17.64 12.44 -4.25
CA THR A 151 -16.70 13.46 -3.77
C THR A 151 -15.34 13.23 -4.39
N MET A 152 -14.82 12.01 -4.38
CA MET A 152 -13.54 11.68 -5.01
C MET A 152 -13.54 11.96 -6.51
N ALA A 153 -14.61 11.60 -7.21
CA ALA A 153 -14.76 11.88 -8.64
C ALA A 153 -14.77 13.39 -8.92
N ALA A 154 -15.50 14.18 -8.12
CA ALA A 154 -15.58 15.63 -8.25
C ALA A 154 -14.21 16.31 -8.02
N LEU A 155 -13.46 15.86 -7.00
CA LEU A 155 -12.10 16.34 -6.75
C LEU A 155 -11.16 16.03 -7.92
N CYS A 156 -11.22 14.81 -8.46
CA CYS A 156 -10.41 14.43 -9.61
C CYS A 156 -10.78 15.23 -10.89
N GLU A 157 -12.04 15.59 -11.07
CA GLU A 157 -12.42 16.46 -12.20
C GLU A 157 -11.87 17.88 -12.05
N GLN A 158 -11.75 18.40 -10.81
CA GLN A 158 -11.18 19.73 -10.53
C GLN A 158 -9.69 19.83 -10.88
N ILE A 159 -8.97 18.72 -10.76
CA ILE A 159 -7.53 18.66 -11.05
C ILE A 159 -7.22 18.17 -12.47
N LYS A 160 -8.24 18.01 -13.30
CA LYS A 160 -8.08 17.56 -14.67
C LYS A 160 -7.19 18.52 -15.46
N GLY A 161 -6.18 17.96 -16.10
CA GLY A 161 -5.16 18.74 -16.83
C GLY A 161 -3.98 19.20 -15.97
N ILE A 162 -3.98 18.95 -14.67
CA ILE A 162 -2.79 19.09 -13.84
C ILE A 162 -1.94 17.84 -14.03
N ASP A 163 -0.71 18.00 -14.51
CA ASP A 163 0.25 16.91 -14.51
C ASP A 163 0.83 16.75 -13.10
N TYR A 164 0.88 15.51 -12.62
CA TYR A 164 1.41 15.16 -11.28
C TYR A 164 2.25 13.89 -11.35
N ASP A 165 3.13 13.76 -10.38
CA ASP A 165 4.12 12.69 -10.34
C ASP A 165 3.65 11.51 -9.49
N PHE A 166 3.00 11.78 -8.36
CA PHE A 166 2.52 10.75 -7.44
C PHE A 166 1.33 11.24 -6.61
N VAL A 167 0.73 10.31 -5.87
CA VAL A 167 -0.43 10.56 -5.02
C VAL A 167 -0.16 10.07 -3.60
N ILE A 168 -0.62 10.83 -2.61
CA ILE A 168 -0.70 10.39 -1.20
C ILE A 168 -2.17 10.30 -0.80
N PHE A 169 -2.61 9.15 -0.36
CA PHE A 169 -3.85 8.97 0.36
C PHE A 169 -3.55 9.10 1.86
N ASN A 170 -3.90 10.26 2.43
CA ASN A 170 -3.51 10.66 3.78
C ASN A 170 -4.58 10.33 4.83
N GLY A 171 -5.07 9.11 4.81
CA GLY A 171 -6.01 8.59 5.81
C GLY A 171 -7.48 8.94 5.58
N ASP A 172 -8.33 8.19 6.25
CA ASP A 172 -9.79 8.26 6.18
C ASP A 172 -10.32 8.22 4.74
N MET A 173 -9.65 7.41 3.90
CA MET A 173 -10.15 7.07 2.57
C MET A 173 -11.32 6.10 2.65
N LEU A 174 -11.34 5.27 3.70
CA LEU A 174 -12.43 4.36 4.07
C LEU A 174 -13.18 4.92 5.28
N ASP A 175 -14.44 4.53 5.44
CA ASP A 175 -15.20 4.90 6.64
C ASP A 175 -15.01 3.87 7.78
N ALA A 176 -15.25 2.60 7.50
CA ALA A 176 -15.06 1.52 8.46
C ALA A 176 -14.92 0.18 7.71
N PRO A 177 -13.70 -0.23 7.33
CA PRO A 177 -13.49 -1.37 6.42
C PRO A 177 -14.02 -2.68 7.00
N GLY A 178 -15.10 -3.22 6.41
CA GLY A 178 -15.78 -4.41 6.87
C GLY A 178 -15.25 -5.70 6.26
N ASP A 179 -14.99 -5.70 4.97
CA ASP A 179 -14.50 -6.86 4.23
C ASP A 179 -13.59 -6.49 3.04
N GLU A 180 -13.06 -7.52 2.38
CA GLU A 180 -12.14 -7.35 1.24
C GLU A 180 -12.82 -6.72 0.03
N ASP A 181 -14.06 -7.13 -0.28
CA ASP A 181 -14.74 -6.68 -1.48
C ASP A 181 -15.06 -5.19 -1.42
N GLU A 182 -15.48 -4.71 -0.26
CA GLU A 182 -15.68 -3.30 0.03
C GLU A 182 -14.42 -2.48 -0.20
N VAL A 183 -13.31 -2.89 0.42
CA VAL A 183 -12.02 -2.21 0.31
C VAL A 183 -11.49 -2.25 -1.12
N VAL A 184 -11.56 -3.40 -1.78
CA VAL A 184 -11.13 -3.54 -3.18
C VAL A 184 -11.97 -2.67 -4.11
N LYS A 185 -13.28 -2.58 -3.90
CA LYS A 185 -14.15 -1.69 -4.66
C LYS A 185 -13.74 -0.23 -4.51
N ALA A 186 -13.52 0.23 -3.27
CA ALA A 186 -13.15 1.61 -2.99
C ALA A 186 -11.80 1.97 -3.63
N PHE A 187 -10.75 1.21 -3.32
CA PHE A 187 -9.42 1.51 -3.86
C PHE A 187 -9.31 1.28 -5.37
N SER A 188 -10.00 0.30 -5.96
CA SER A 188 -10.02 0.15 -7.42
C SER A 188 -10.61 1.38 -8.11
N PHE A 189 -11.64 1.97 -7.51
CA PHE A 189 -12.23 3.22 -8.01
C PHE A 189 -11.25 4.39 -7.87
N TYR A 190 -10.66 4.60 -6.68
CA TYR A 190 -9.69 5.67 -6.44
C TYR A 190 -8.46 5.55 -7.35
N HIS A 191 -7.89 4.35 -7.44
CA HIS A 191 -6.76 4.07 -8.32
C HIS A 191 -7.04 4.35 -9.79
N SER A 192 -8.28 4.06 -10.24
CA SER A 192 -8.65 4.36 -11.62
C SER A 192 -8.73 5.85 -11.92
N LEU A 193 -9.19 6.64 -10.95
CA LEU A 193 -9.30 8.10 -11.09
C LEU A 193 -7.92 8.79 -11.08
N VAL A 194 -7.00 8.31 -10.24
CA VAL A 194 -5.66 8.89 -10.11
C VAL A 194 -4.61 8.19 -10.99
N GLY A 195 -5.00 7.37 -11.94
CA GLY A 195 -4.07 6.72 -12.86
C GLY A 195 -2.99 5.88 -12.17
N ALA A 196 -3.33 5.15 -11.10
CA ALA A 196 -2.39 4.42 -10.26
C ALA A 196 -1.64 3.27 -10.97
N THR A 197 -1.99 2.97 -12.23
CA THR A 197 -1.20 2.10 -13.11
C THR A 197 0.11 2.74 -13.56
N GLU A 198 0.24 4.07 -13.53
CA GLU A 198 1.39 4.83 -14.02
C GLU A 198 1.89 5.87 -13.01
N LYS A 199 1.04 6.28 -12.07
CA LYS A 199 1.36 7.23 -11.00
C LYS A 199 1.50 6.49 -9.67
N PRO A 200 2.67 6.50 -9.02
CA PRO A 200 2.85 5.84 -7.72
C PRO A 200 1.93 6.42 -6.65
N VAL A 201 1.38 5.54 -5.82
CA VAL A 201 0.50 5.90 -4.71
C VAL A 201 1.17 5.55 -3.39
N PHE A 202 1.08 6.45 -2.42
CA PHE A 202 1.47 6.24 -1.04
C PHE A 202 0.24 6.25 -0.15
N TYR A 203 0.25 5.42 0.87
CA TYR A 203 -0.86 5.31 1.81
C TYR A 203 -0.41 5.67 3.21
N LEU A 204 -1.18 6.51 3.86
CA LEU A 204 -1.13 6.71 5.30
C LEU A 204 -2.49 6.32 5.87
N ARG A 205 -2.49 5.73 7.05
CA ARG A 205 -3.71 5.32 7.73
C ARG A 205 -4.26 6.49 8.53
N GLY A 206 -5.57 6.73 8.42
CA GLY A 206 -6.32 7.56 9.34
C GLY A 206 -6.94 6.74 10.46
N ASN A 207 -7.74 7.38 11.31
CA ASN A 207 -8.39 6.69 12.42
C ASN A 207 -9.62 5.87 11.99
N HIS A 208 -10.16 6.06 10.79
CA HIS A 208 -11.22 5.23 10.24
C HIS A 208 -10.71 3.91 9.68
N GLU A 209 -9.51 3.85 9.14
CA GLU A 209 -8.90 2.60 8.65
C GLU A 209 -8.62 1.56 9.73
N ILE A 210 -8.60 1.96 11.00
CA ILE A 210 -8.39 1.02 12.13
C ILE A 210 -9.68 0.38 12.66
N ARG A 211 -10.82 0.83 12.16
CA ARG A 211 -12.13 0.35 12.60
C ARG A 211 -12.55 -0.90 11.83
N ASN A 212 -13.46 -1.67 12.44
CA ASN A 212 -14.14 -2.82 11.85
C ASN A 212 -13.22 -4.01 11.50
N ALA A 213 -13.84 -5.08 11.01
CA ALA A 213 -13.26 -6.43 10.92
C ALA A 213 -12.09 -6.56 9.93
N TYR A 214 -12.04 -5.74 8.88
CA TYR A 214 -10.99 -5.83 7.87
C TYR A 214 -9.78 -4.92 8.12
N SER A 215 -9.80 -4.09 9.16
CA SER A 215 -8.76 -3.10 9.48
C SER A 215 -7.33 -3.67 9.49
N LEU A 216 -7.11 -4.79 10.19
CA LEU A 216 -5.80 -5.45 10.23
C LEU A 216 -5.41 -6.14 8.91
N HIS A 217 -6.39 -6.39 8.04
CA HIS A 217 -6.17 -7.03 6.74
C HIS A 217 -5.85 -6.03 5.62
N LEU A 218 -6.02 -4.73 5.84
CA LEU A 218 -5.68 -3.69 4.85
C LEU A 218 -4.25 -3.83 4.33
N ARG A 219 -3.30 -4.23 5.20
CA ARG A 219 -1.91 -4.49 4.81
C ARG A 219 -1.72 -5.61 3.78
N ARG A 220 -2.72 -6.44 3.57
CA ARG A 220 -2.68 -7.45 2.49
C ARG A 220 -2.84 -6.78 1.12
N LEU A 221 -3.63 -5.72 1.03
CA LEU A 221 -3.95 -4.99 -0.19
C LEU A 221 -3.02 -3.78 -0.39
N LEU A 222 -2.83 -2.98 0.68
CA LEU A 222 -2.04 -1.76 0.66
C LEU A 222 -0.60 -2.06 1.09
N TYR A 223 0.35 -1.56 0.31
CA TYR A 223 1.76 -1.58 0.67
C TYR A 223 2.12 -0.21 1.25
N TYR A 224 2.08 -0.09 2.56
CA TYR A 224 2.43 1.15 3.27
C TYR A 224 3.92 1.48 3.11
N MET A 225 4.64 1.66 4.19
CA MET A 225 6.10 1.86 4.17
C MET A 225 6.83 0.53 4.49
N GLY A 226 6.60 -0.48 3.64
CA GLY A 226 7.00 -1.85 3.93
C GLY A 226 6.06 -2.51 4.92
N GLU A 227 6.60 -3.04 6.00
CA GLU A 227 5.82 -3.70 7.07
C GLU A 227 5.20 -2.72 8.06
N LYS A 228 5.56 -1.42 8.00
CA LYS A 228 5.07 -0.38 8.89
C LYS A 228 4.10 0.56 8.17
N THR A 229 3.13 1.08 8.92
CA THR A 229 2.19 2.11 8.41
C THR A 229 2.78 3.53 8.45
N TYR A 230 4.00 3.67 8.95
CA TYR A 230 4.77 4.90 9.02
C TYR A 230 6.17 4.69 8.44
N GLY A 231 6.86 5.76 8.08
CA GLY A 231 8.19 5.67 7.50
C GLY A 231 8.63 6.96 6.82
N ALA A 232 9.65 6.88 5.98
CA ALA A 232 10.12 8.03 5.25
C ALA A 232 10.68 7.64 3.88
N PHE A 233 10.51 8.51 2.89
CA PHE A 233 11.03 8.32 1.54
C PHE A 233 11.53 9.63 0.95
N ASN A 234 12.35 9.53 -0.08
CA ASN A 234 12.75 10.69 -0.89
C ASN A 234 11.94 10.70 -2.19
N TRP A 235 11.52 11.90 -2.59
CA TRP A 235 11.16 12.18 -3.96
C TRP A 235 12.10 13.28 -4.47
N GLY A 236 13.05 12.89 -5.30
CA GLY A 236 14.16 13.78 -5.65
C GLY A 236 14.90 14.29 -4.41
N ASP A 237 15.05 15.60 -4.30
CA ASP A 237 15.69 16.29 -3.18
C ASP A 237 14.77 16.54 -1.97
N THR A 238 13.53 16.08 -2.02
CA THR A 238 12.55 16.27 -0.94
C THR A 238 12.43 15.01 -0.09
N ARG A 239 12.54 15.15 1.23
CA ARG A 239 12.32 14.09 2.21
C ARG A 239 10.90 14.16 2.75
N PHE A 240 10.15 13.08 2.57
CA PHE A 240 8.83 12.88 3.16
C PHE A 240 8.96 12.00 4.39
N VAL A 241 8.37 12.43 5.51
CA VAL A 241 8.23 11.66 6.74
C VAL A 241 6.74 11.44 6.98
N LEU A 242 6.31 10.19 7.03
CA LEU A 242 4.93 9.78 7.24
C LEU A 242 4.79 9.23 8.66
N LEU A 243 3.88 9.79 9.46
CA LEU A 243 3.59 9.35 10.82
C LEU A 243 2.11 8.94 10.94
N ASP A 244 1.89 7.73 11.43
CA ASP A 244 0.56 7.18 11.68
C ASP A 244 0.14 7.51 13.11
N CYS A 245 -0.71 8.49 13.28
CA CYS A 245 -1.16 8.95 14.60
C CYS A 245 -1.99 7.90 15.39
N GLY A 246 -2.42 6.83 14.72
CA GLY A 246 -3.35 5.87 15.30
C GLY A 246 -4.74 6.47 15.44
N GLU A 247 -5.21 6.66 16.66
CA GLU A 247 -6.57 7.11 16.97
C GLU A 247 -6.57 8.41 17.79
N ASP A 248 -7.69 9.12 17.78
CA ASP A 248 -7.95 10.37 18.47
C ASP A 248 -8.51 10.20 19.91
N LYS A 249 -8.62 8.97 20.37
CA LYS A 249 -9.12 8.59 21.70
C LYS A 249 -8.06 7.86 22.52
N THR A 250 -8.21 7.85 23.83
CA THR A 250 -7.36 7.09 24.77
C THR A 250 -7.54 5.57 24.57
N ASP A 251 -6.52 4.77 24.89
CA ASP A 251 -6.55 3.31 24.69
C ASP A 251 -7.61 2.63 25.58
N ASP A 252 -7.99 3.23 26.70
CA ASP A 252 -9.05 2.74 27.60
C ASP A 252 -10.45 3.16 27.18
N HIS A 253 -10.59 3.89 26.07
CA HIS A 253 -11.91 4.28 25.57
C HIS A 253 -12.76 3.04 25.28
N TRP A 254 -14.00 3.04 25.75
CA TRP A 254 -14.91 1.88 25.75
C TRP A 254 -15.09 1.24 24.34
N VAL A 255 -15.01 2.04 23.28
CA VAL A 255 -15.19 1.60 21.88
C VAL A 255 -14.13 0.60 21.43
N TYR A 256 -12.99 0.52 22.10
CA TYR A 256 -11.89 -0.39 21.72
C TYR A 256 -11.92 -1.73 22.43
N TYR A 257 -12.72 -1.88 23.48
CA TYR A 257 -12.83 -3.12 24.24
C TYR A 257 -11.49 -3.68 24.75
N GLY A 258 -10.47 -2.83 24.94
CA GLY A 258 -9.13 -3.25 25.34
C GLY A 258 -8.32 -3.96 24.24
N LEU A 259 -8.66 -3.78 22.96
CA LEU A 259 -7.98 -4.42 21.83
C LEU A 259 -6.93 -3.54 21.15
N ASN A 260 -6.72 -2.32 21.63
CA ASN A 260 -5.77 -1.36 21.07
C ASN A 260 -4.68 -0.99 22.08
N ASP A 261 -3.51 -0.66 21.56
CA ASP A 261 -2.37 -0.06 22.28
C ASP A 261 -1.73 0.99 21.37
N PHE A 262 -2.42 2.12 21.18
CA PHE A 262 -1.89 3.21 20.38
C PHE A 262 -0.82 4.01 21.12
N SER A 263 -0.78 3.96 22.44
CA SER A 263 0.28 4.57 23.24
C SER A 263 1.62 3.91 22.94
N GLY A 264 1.73 2.58 23.03
CA GLY A 264 2.92 1.83 22.67
C GLY A 264 3.29 1.99 21.18
N PHE A 265 2.30 2.04 20.30
CA PHE A 265 2.51 2.27 18.87
C PHE A 265 3.09 3.66 18.57
N ARG A 266 2.68 4.71 19.29
CA ARG A 266 3.24 6.06 19.17
C ARG A 266 4.65 6.15 19.74
N ASP A 267 4.94 5.45 20.83
CA ASP A 267 6.30 5.35 21.39
C ASP A 267 7.26 4.70 20.39
N GLU A 268 6.85 3.63 19.72
CA GLU A 268 7.63 3.01 18.63
C GLU A 268 7.94 4.02 17.51
N GLN A 269 6.97 4.82 17.12
CA GLN A 269 7.17 5.87 16.12
C GLN A 269 8.04 7.02 16.64
N THR A 270 7.99 7.33 17.92
CA THR A 270 8.89 8.31 18.54
C THR A 270 10.34 7.90 18.37
N GLU A 271 10.67 6.64 18.57
CA GLU A 271 12.01 6.10 18.34
C GLU A 271 12.39 6.09 16.84
N PHE A 272 11.44 5.79 15.96
CA PHE A 272 11.65 5.95 14.52
C PHE A 272 11.94 7.41 14.17
N LEU A 273 11.11 8.35 14.64
CA LEU A 273 11.25 9.78 14.34
C LEU A 273 12.59 10.32 14.85
N ARG A 274 13.03 9.97 16.06
CA ARG A 274 14.36 10.34 16.58
C ARG A 274 15.48 9.92 15.63
N ARG A 275 15.47 8.66 15.17
CA ARG A 275 16.46 8.17 14.22
C ARG A 275 16.38 8.87 12.88
N GLU A 276 15.15 9.07 12.37
CA GLU A 276 14.93 9.72 11.08
C GLU A 276 15.43 11.16 11.05
N LEU A 277 15.12 11.98 12.05
CA LEU A 277 15.56 13.37 12.16
C LEU A 277 17.09 13.51 12.23
N HIS A 278 17.80 12.48 12.69
CA HIS A 278 19.25 12.42 12.70
C HIS A 278 19.85 11.71 11.48
N SER A 279 19.03 11.16 10.60
CA SER A 279 19.50 10.45 9.40
C SER A 279 20.21 11.39 8.43
N LYS A 280 21.14 10.84 7.64
CA LYS A 280 21.78 11.58 6.55
C LYS A 280 20.75 12.05 5.53
N ALA A 281 19.76 11.21 5.22
CA ALA A 281 18.70 11.50 4.27
C ALA A 281 17.89 12.73 4.69
N PHE A 282 17.44 12.80 5.95
CA PHE A 282 16.69 13.94 6.46
C PHE A 282 17.54 15.23 6.49
N ARG A 283 18.77 15.16 7.02
CA ARG A 283 19.62 16.34 7.19
C ARG A 283 20.11 16.95 5.88
N GLN A 284 20.28 16.15 4.83
CA GLN A 284 20.78 16.59 3.53
C GLN A 284 19.67 16.90 2.52
N ALA A 285 18.42 16.60 2.83
CA ALA A 285 17.29 16.93 1.97
C ALA A 285 17.15 18.45 1.82
N GLY A 286 16.92 18.91 0.60
CA GLY A 286 16.67 20.32 0.30
C GLY A 286 15.32 20.79 0.81
N LYS A 287 14.33 19.90 0.85
CA LYS A 287 13.01 20.12 1.45
C LYS A 287 12.61 18.95 2.33
N LYS A 288 11.78 19.24 3.33
CA LYS A 288 11.28 18.28 4.31
C LYS A 288 9.76 18.44 4.45
N VAL A 289 9.04 17.37 4.23
CA VAL A 289 7.58 17.33 4.33
C VAL A 289 7.18 16.30 5.38
N LEU A 290 6.40 16.73 6.35
CA LEU A 290 5.76 15.84 7.32
C LEU A 290 4.34 15.57 6.85
N VAL A 291 3.93 14.31 6.84
CA VAL A 291 2.57 13.89 6.50
C VAL A 291 2.02 13.07 7.66
N HIS A 292 0.87 13.46 8.14
CA HIS A 292 0.16 12.75 9.20
C HIS A 292 -1.35 13.01 9.07
N HIS A 293 -2.18 12.12 9.59
CA HIS A 293 -3.62 12.29 9.45
C HIS A 293 -4.16 13.26 10.51
N ILE A 294 -4.05 12.93 11.79
CA ILE A 294 -4.55 13.77 12.90
C ILE A 294 -3.60 14.94 13.12
N PRO A 295 -4.07 16.20 13.12
CA PRO A 295 -3.22 17.37 13.29
C PRO A 295 -2.47 17.36 14.63
N LEU A 296 -1.17 17.68 14.58
CA LEU A 296 -0.33 17.88 15.77
C LEU A 296 -0.60 19.24 16.44
N TRP A 297 -0.88 20.25 15.63
CA TRP A 297 -1.20 21.61 16.07
C TRP A 297 -2.45 22.10 15.34
N GLY A 298 -3.15 23.04 15.95
CA GLY A 298 -4.39 23.58 15.40
C GLY A 298 -5.60 22.66 15.55
N ASN A 299 -5.47 21.59 16.31
CA ASN A 299 -6.57 20.72 16.73
C ASN A 299 -6.86 21.01 18.22
N GLU A 300 -7.96 21.69 18.48
CA GLU A 300 -8.34 22.13 19.84
C GLU A 300 -9.06 21.00 20.61
N THR A 301 -8.35 19.88 20.81
CA THR A 301 -8.82 18.78 21.67
C THR A 301 -7.95 18.64 22.90
N ASP A 302 -8.51 18.12 23.98
CA ASP A 302 -7.77 17.86 25.23
C ASP A 302 -6.81 16.67 25.11
N TYR A 303 -6.98 15.81 24.10
CA TYR A 303 -6.17 14.64 23.89
C TYR A 303 -5.25 14.82 22.66
N THR A 304 -4.00 15.12 22.90
CA THR A 304 -2.99 15.45 21.87
C THR A 304 -1.69 14.64 22.02
N PRO A 305 -1.75 13.31 22.11
CA PRO A 305 -0.59 12.48 22.43
C PRO A 305 0.54 12.60 21.42
N CYS A 306 0.23 12.75 20.15
CA CYS A 306 1.23 12.93 19.10
C CYS A 306 1.99 14.26 19.24
N ARG A 307 1.30 15.34 19.61
CA ARG A 307 1.94 16.63 19.89
C ARG A 307 2.85 16.55 21.10
N GLU A 308 2.42 15.87 22.16
CA GLU A 308 3.19 15.69 23.38
C GLU A 308 4.48 14.89 23.12
N LEU A 309 4.40 13.81 22.34
CA LEU A 309 5.52 12.94 22.05
C LEU A 309 6.47 13.52 20.98
N TRP A 310 5.95 14.15 19.92
CA TRP A 310 6.73 14.53 18.75
C TRP A 310 6.97 16.03 18.61
N GLY A 311 6.18 16.87 19.29
CA GLY A 311 6.23 18.31 19.13
C GLY A 311 7.61 18.90 19.38
N ASP A 312 8.26 18.56 20.49
CA ASP A 312 9.59 19.05 20.82
C ASP A 312 10.68 18.53 19.87
N LEU A 313 10.53 17.31 19.35
CA LEU A 313 11.45 16.76 18.38
C LEU A 313 11.38 17.54 17.07
N LEU A 314 10.15 17.85 16.61
CA LEU A 314 9.91 18.60 15.38
C LEU A 314 10.28 20.08 15.51
N LYS A 315 10.06 20.71 16.66
CA LYS A 315 10.53 22.09 16.93
C LYS A 315 12.06 22.22 16.81
N LYS A 316 12.79 21.21 17.27
CA LYS A 316 14.27 21.18 17.18
C LYS A 316 14.76 20.83 15.78
N ASN A 317 13.95 20.19 14.97
CA ASN A 317 14.25 19.73 13.62
C ASN A 317 13.12 20.11 12.66
N PRO A 318 12.99 21.40 12.32
CA PRO A 318 11.83 21.91 11.60
C PRO A 318 11.72 21.28 10.21
N VAL A 319 10.46 21.08 9.77
CA VAL A 319 10.08 20.71 8.43
C VAL A 319 9.60 21.94 7.66
N ASP A 320 9.69 21.90 6.32
CA ASP A 320 9.22 23.02 5.48
C ASP A 320 7.69 23.07 5.37
N VAL A 321 7.05 21.89 5.36
CA VAL A 321 5.59 21.74 5.25
C VAL A 321 5.13 20.58 6.12
N SER A 322 4.02 20.78 6.84
CA SER A 322 3.26 19.72 7.50
C SER A 322 1.88 19.62 6.88
N LEU A 323 1.53 18.43 6.37
CA LEU A 323 0.24 18.11 5.76
C LEU A 323 -0.55 17.22 6.71
N ASN A 324 -1.76 17.63 7.02
CA ASN A 324 -2.66 16.86 7.88
C ASN A 324 -4.11 16.91 7.37
N ALA A 325 -5.04 16.27 8.11
CA ALA A 325 -6.39 15.97 7.69
C ALA A 325 -7.34 15.92 8.89
N HIS A 326 -8.30 14.99 8.94
CA HIS A 326 -9.13 14.62 10.10
C HIS A 326 -10.19 15.63 10.53
N THR A 327 -9.90 16.91 10.51
CA THR A 327 -10.83 17.93 11.05
C THR A 327 -11.96 18.30 10.08
N HIS A 328 -11.89 17.86 8.82
CA HIS A 328 -12.82 18.23 7.72
C HIS A 328 -12.93 19.74 7.50
N VAL A 329 -11.91 20.50 7.91
CA VAL A 329 -11.86 21.96 7.77
C VAL A 329 -10.56 22.33 7.07
N TYR A 330 -10.65 23.10 5.98
CA TYR A 330 -9.46 23.67 5.38
C TYR A 330 -8.90 24.77 6.28
N ALA A 331 -7.64 24.63 6.64
CA ALA A 331 -6.88 25.64 7.35
C ALA A 331 -5.46 25.72 6.82
N TYR A 332 -4.93 26.94 6.74
CA TYR A 332 -3.53 27.18 6.41
C TYR A 332 -2.90 27.99 7.54
N HIS A 333 -1.86 27.44 8.12
CA HIS A 333 -1.11 28.07 9.21
C HIS A 333 0.31 28.40 8.70
N PRO A 334 0.65 29.69 8.58
CA PRO A 334 2.01 30.10 8.22
C PRO A 334 3.03 29.59 9.25
N ALA A 335 4.28 29.39 8.81
CA ALA A 335 5.36 28.96 9.70
C ALA A 335 5.47 29.86 10.95
N GLY A 336 5.50 29.24 12.14
CA GLY A 336 5.58 29.93 13.44
C GLY A 336 4.25 30.49 13.96
N SER A 337 3.12 30.30 13.26
CA SER A 337 1.81 30.76 13.75
C SER A 337 1.17 29.84 14.79
N LEU A 338 1.56 28.58 14.82
CA LEU A 338 1.13 27.57 15.79
C LEU A 338 2.34 27.05 16.56
N GLY A 339 2.44 27.39 17.82
CA GLY A 339 3.33 26.81 18.84
C GLY A 339 4.82 26.95 18.64
#